data_525d5afece9bea77bd080370135e9f4b
#
_entry.id   525d5afece9bea77bd080370135e9f4b
#
_cell.length_a   1.000
_cell.length_b   1.000
_cell.length_c   1.000
_cell.angle_alpha   90.00
_cell.angle_beta   90.00
_cell.angle_gamma   90.00
#
_symmetry.space_group_name_H-M   'P 1'
#
loop_
_entity.id
_entity.type
_entity.pdbx_description
1 polymer ?
#
loop_
_entity_poly.entity_id
_entity_poly.type
_entity_poly.pdbx_seq_one_letter_code
_entity_poly.pdbx_strand_id
1 'polypeptide(L)'
;FLEMTNELRYNDNPSGGWYQTYTEDQVNNWLKYHETDPDKYPVEDWTELIMGNSAPRQTHSLNIAGGSKAVKTKASFRYDKTDGLYVNRNYERYMIRVNNDFKINKWLEAHLDVNYSRSRNEEPHKNPMDKEWRSIPGIYAVRWSNGAWGDVKDGGNIVQMLHDGGTKTTWKNRLGGKAGVDITPIEGLKISGVIAPTYNFDKVKSFRKQLPYVYADDPNKVQGYNNGFFTTYLNENRNDSYDVTTQFFANYNKSFGQHDLSAMIGYEDYYAFWENLSASRDQYELTNFPYLDLGPETLRDNGGNAEEYAYRSFFGRVTYNYANRYLLQVNFRRDGSSRFAPDSRWANFPSFSAGWVMSEEK
;
A
#
# COMPACT_ATOMS: atom_id res chain seq x y z
N PHE A 1 30.18 6.27 -22.42
CA PHE A 1 29.07 7.02 -23.06
C PHE A 1 29.55 7.80 -24.28
N LEU A 2 30.62 8.57 -24.21
CA LEU A 2 31.13 9.40 -25.32
C LEU A 2 31.47 8.56 -26.54
N GLU A 3 32.23 7.48 -26.35
CA GLU A 3 32.57 6.52 -27.40
C GLU A 3 31.32 5.86 -28.02
N MET A 4 30.41 5.36 -27.17
CA MET A 4 29.17 4.76 -27.68
C MET A 4 28.33 5.74 -28.52
N THR A 5 28.31 7.01 -28.14
CA THR A 5 27.60 8.03 -28.90
C THR A 5 28.24 8.25 -30.28
N ASN A 6 29.57 8.30 -30.34
CA ASN A 6 30.28 8.37 -31.59
C ASN A 6 30.08 7.15 -32.47
N GLU A 7 30.14 5.94 -31.87
CA GLU A 7 29.87 4.67 -32.57
C GLU A 7 28.45 4.63 -33.16
N LEU A 8 27.43 5.03 -32.41
CA LEU A 8 26.06 5.10 -32.91
C LEU A 8 25.95 6.05 -34.09
N ARG A 9 26.58 7.24 -34.00
CA ARG A 9 26.60 8.21 -35.11
C ARG A 9 27.36 7.71 -36.32
N TYR A 10 28.48 7.00 -36.11
CA TYR A 10 29.24 6.39 -37.20
C TYR A 10 28.42 5.29 -37.90
N ASN A 11 27.69 4.46 -37.15
CA ASN A 11 26.83 3.44 -37.73
C ASN A 11 25.68 4.01 -38.55
N ASP A 12 25.13 5.17 -38.14
CA ASP A 12 24.09 5.90 -38.92
C ASP A 12 24.65 6.61 -40.12
N ASN A 13 25.89 7.14 -40.05
CA ASN A 13 26.54 7.89 -41.10
C ASN A 13 28.07 7.66 -41.15
N PRO A 14 28.55 6.56 -41.73
CA PRO A 14 29.98 6.21 -41.78
C PRO A 14 30.85 7.26 -42.50
N SER A 15 30.29 7.99 -43.44
CA SER A 15 31.02 9.02 -44.20
C SER A 15 31.41 10.23 -43.38
N GLY A 16 30.73 10.46 -42.21
CA GLY A 16 31.05 11.54 -41.27
C GLY A 16 32.28 11.28 -40.41
N GLY A 17 32.90 10.09 -40.50
CA GLY A 17 34.02 9.69 -39.65
C GLY A 17 33.58 9.23 -38.25
N TRP A 18 34.53 8.84 -37.39
CA TRP A 18 34.25 8.30 -36.08
C TRP A 18 33.82 9.34 -35.03
N TYR A 19 34.48 10.50 -35.02
CA TYR A 19 34.32 11.54 -33.99
C TYR A 19 33.31 12.62 -34.38
N GLN A 20 32.05 12.21 -34.65
CA GLN A 20 31.02 13.14 -35.15
C GLN A 20 30.35 13.96 -34.04
N THR A 21 30.27 13.43 -32.80
CA THR A 21 29.62 14.10 -31.68
C THR A 21 30.64 14.63 -30.67
N TYR A 22 31.56 13.77 -30.28
CA TYR A 22 32.64 14.12 -29.36
C TYR A 22 33.98 13.97 -30.09
N THR A 23 34.86 14.95 -29.96
CA THR A 23 36.20 14.90 -30.55
C THR A 23 37.05 13.82 -29.88
N GLU A 24 38.10 13.36 -30.57
CA GLU A 24 39.05 12.40 -29.98
C GLU A 24 39.67 12.93 -28.69
N ASP A 25 40.00 14.22 -28.65
CA ASP A 25 40.54 14.92 -27.48
C ASP A 25 39.53 14.90 -26.31
N GLN A 26 38.25 15.19 -26.55
CA GLN A 26 37.21 15.11 -25.51
C GLN A 26 37.04 13.69 -24.97
N VAL A 27 37.02 12.68 -25.84
CA VAL A 27 36.89 11.27 -25.43
C VAL A 27 38.07 10.86 -24.54
N ASN A 28 39.30 11.21 -24.92
CA ASN A 28 40.49 10.77 -24.20
C ASN A 28 40.81 11.59 -22.95
N ASN A 29 40.35 12.84 -22.86
CA ASN A 29 40.74 13.75 -21.79
C ASN A 29 39.56 14.26 -20.91
N TRP A 30 38.33 13.75 -21.07
CA TRP A 30 37.15 14.23 -20.34
C TRP A 30 37.37 14.26 -18.83
N LEU A 31 37.92 13.18 -18.23
CA LEU A 31 38.19 13.10 -16.80
C LEU A 31 39.24 14.14 -16.35
N LYS A 32 40.26 14.38 -17.15
CA LYS A 32 41.27 15.41 -16.87
C LYS A 32 40.67 16.80 -16.94
N TYR A 33 39.78 17.05 -17.89
CA TYR A 33 39.09 18.34 -18.04
C TYR A 33 38.09 18.56 -16.90
N HIS A 34 37.48 17.50 -16.37
CA HIS A 34 36.61 17.57 -15.20
C HIS A 34 37.35 18.18 -13.98
N GLU A 35 38.62 17.86 -13.76
CA GLU A 35 39.41 18.38 -12.62
C GLU A 35 39.56 19.90 -12.67
N THR A 36 39.52 20.49 -13.86
CA THR A 36 39.75 21.94 -14.05
C THR A 36 38.47 22.72 -14.37
N ASP A 37 37.47 22.08 -14.97
CA ASP A 37 36.20 22.68 -15.38
C ASP A 37 35.06 21.64 -15.22
N PRO A 38 34.63 21.36 -14.01
CA PRO A 38 33.61 20.34 -13.74
C PRO A 38 32.24 20.71 -14.30
N ASP A 39 31.94 21.99 -14.49
CA ASP A 39 30.66 22.43 -15.01
C ASP A 39 30.53 22.16 -16.52
N LYS A 40 31.63 22.23 -17.25
CA LYS A 40 31.67 21.93 -18.67
C LYS A 40 31.89 20.44 -18.99
N TYR A 41 32.59 19.75 -18.12
CA TYR A 41 32.93 18.32 -18.23
C TYR A 41 32.44 17.51 -17.01
N PRO A 42 31.13 17.44 -16.74
CA PRO A 42 30.62 16.74 -15.56
C PRO A 42 30.91 15.25 -15.59
N VAL A 43 31.08 14.67 -14.39
CA VAL A 43 31.21 13.22 -14.17
C VAL A 43 30.37 12.83 -12.97
N GLU A 44 29.22 12.23 -13.22
CA GLU A 44 28.24 11.91 -12.17
C GLU A 44 27.89 10.43 -12.15
N ASP A 45 27.81 9.84 -10.95
CA ASP A 45 27.18 8.54 -10.72
C ASP A 45 25.76 8.73 -10.20
N TRP A 46 24.79 8.67 -11.10
CA TRP A 46 23.37 8.83 -10.78
C TRP A 46 22.87 7.77 -9.79
N THR A 47 23.47 6.56 -9.81
CA THR A 47 23.04 5.50 -8.91
C THR A 47 23.46 5.84 -7.48
N GLU A 48 24.70 6.27 -7.28
CA GLU A 48 25.21 6.68 -5.97
C GLU A 48 24.48 7.91 -5.43
N LEU A 49 24.19 8.89 -6.29
CA LEU A 49 23.49 10.12 -5.91
C LEU A 49 22.02 9.90 -5.52
N ILE A 50 21.36 8.91 -6.12
CA ILE A 50 19.94 8.62 -5.86
C ILE A 50 19.79 7.59 -4.74
N MET A 51 20.61 6.54 -4.73
CA MET A 51 20.49 5.42 -3.82
C MET A 51 21.44 5.56 -2.63
N GLY A 52 20.88 5.52 -1.44
CA GLY A 52 21.68 5.41 -0.22
C GLY A 52 22.31 4.03 -0.06
N ASN A 53 23.33 3.94 0.77
CA ASN A 53 24.08 2.69 1.03
C ASN A 53 23.30 1.68 1.88
N SER A 54 22.26 2.11 2.60
CA SER A 54 21.49 1.24 3.49
C SER A 54 20.06 1.75 3.71
N ALA A 55 19.15 0.81 3.95
CA ALA A 55 17.77 1.06 4.35
C ALA A 55 17.48 0.33 5.67
N PRO A 56 17.82 0.91 6.81
CA PRO A 56 17.66 0.27 8.10
C PRO A 56 16.19 0.02 8.42
N ARG A 57 15.95 -1.15 8.99
CA ARG A 57 14.63 -1.54 9.48
C ARG A 57 14.72 -2.00 10.93
N GLN A 58 13.76 -1.55 11.74
CA GLN A 58 13.61 -2.02 13.11
C GLN A 58 12.17 -2.43 13.38
N THR A 59 12.02 -3.47 14.18
CA THR A 59 10.72 -3.98 14.63
C THR A 59 10.80 -4.25 16.13
N HIS A 60 9.86 -3.71 16.87
CA HIS A 60 9.70 -3.97 18.30
C HIS A 60 8.31 -4.57 18.52
N SER A 61 8.24 -5.67 19.28
CA SER A 61 6.98 -6.30 19.59
C SER A 61 6.92 -6.73 21.07
N LEU A 62 5.77 -6.50 21.67
CA LEU A 62 5.45 -6.95 23.02
C LEU A 62 4.17 -7.78 22.95
N ASN A 63 4.20 -8.99 23.51
CA ASN A 63 3.06 -9.86 23.62
C ASN A 63 2.86 -10.23 25.09
N ILE A 64 1.65 -10.06 25.58
CA ILE A 64 1.24 -10.39 26.93
C ILE A 64 0.02 -11.31 26.84
N ALA A 65 0.06 -12.42 27.55
CA ALA A 65 -1.08 -13.31 27.66
C ALA A 65 -1.27 -13.71 29.12
N GLY A 66 -2.51 -13.74 29.55
CA GLY A 66 -2.86 -14.15 30.91
C GLY A 66 -4.35 -14.43 31.03
N GLY A 67 -4.75 -14.91 32.17
CA GLY A 67 -6.16 -15.13 32.41
C GLY A 67 -6.45 -16.13 33.57
N SER A 68 -7.71 -16.44 33.67
CA SER A 68 -8.28 -17.37 34.59
C SER A 68 -9.11 -18.45 33.87
N LYS A 69 -9.83 -19.30 34.60
CA LYS A 69 -10.79 -20.21 33.97
C LYS A 69 -11.98 -19.49 33.33
N ALA A 70 -12.28 -18.26 33.77
CA ALA A 70 -13.41 -17.46 33.28
C ALA A 70 -13.03 -16.50 32.18
N VAL A 71 -11.80 -15.98 32.16
CA VAL A 71 -11.35 -14.98 31.21
C VAL A 71 -9.94 -15.30 30.75
N LYS A 72 -9.71 -15.27 29.44
CA LYS A 72 -8.39 -15.34 28.83
C LYS A 72 -8.18 -14.09 27.98
N THR A 73 -7.06 -13.41 28.20
CA THR A 73 -6.69 -12.18 27.47
C THR A 73 -5.34 -12.37 26.82
N LYS A 74 -5.24 -11.94 25.56
CA LYS A 74 -3.99 -11.79 24.85
C LYS A 74 -3.92 -10.38 24.27
N ALA A 75 -2.89 -9.63 24.66
CA ALA A 75 -2.60 -8.31 24.11
C ALA A 75 -1.28 -8.33 23.35
N SER A 76 -1.20 -7.64 22.24
CA SER A 76 0.02 -7.44 21.48
C SER A 76 0.16 -5.99 21.05
N PHE A 77 1.40 -5.51 21.14
CA PHE A 77 1.84 -4.23 20.57
C PHE A 77 2.97 -4.48 19.60
N ARG A 78 2.97 -3.78 18.47
CA ARG A 78 4.06 -3.83 17.50
C ARG A 78 4.33 -2.44 16.95
N TYR A 79 5.61 -2.10 16.89
CA TYR A 79 6.14 -0.93 16.20
C TYR A 79 7.09 -1.39 15.09
N ASP A 80 6.90 -0.87 13.87
CA ASP A 80 7.80 -1.06 12.75
C ASP A 80 8.25 0.32 12.25
N LYS A 81 9.56 0.48 12.00
CA LYS A 81 10.14 1.60 11.27
C LYS A 81 11.04 1.08 10.16
N THR A 82 10.93 1.67 8.99
CA THR A 82 11.79 1.36 7.83
C THR A 82 12.16 2.65 7.14
N ASP A 83 13.44 2.91 6.98
CA ASP A 83 13.96 4.00 6.17
C ASP A 83 14.16 3.51 4.73
N GLY A 84 13.98 4.38 3.73
CA GLY A 84 14.13 4.01 2.33
C GLY A 84 15.58 4.08 1.86
N LEU A 85 15.88 3.46 0.71
CA LEU A 85 17.18 3.55 0.07
C LEU A 85 17.48 4.93 -0.53
N TYR A 86 16.46 5.76 -0.71
CA TYR A 86 16.60 7.14 -1.19
C TYR A 86 15.98 8.12 -0.22
N VAL A 87 16.38 9.38 -0.32
CA VAL A 87 15.99 10.46 0.60
C VAL A 87 14.46 10.63 0.67
N ASN A 88 13.99 11.18 1.79
CA ASN A 88 12.57 11.49 2.02
C ASN A 88 11.62 10.28 1.89
N ARG A 89 12.13 9.06 2.07
CA ARG A 89 11.30 7.87 2.12
C ARG A 89 11.38 7.20 3.48
N ASN A 90 10.26 7.25 4.22
CA ASN A 90 10.17 6.71 5.57
C ASN A 90 8.82 6.01 5.75
N TYR A 91 8.83 4.89 6.44
CA TYR A 91 7.63 4.17 6.84
C TYR A 91 7.64 3.88 8.33
N GLU A 92 6.55 4.21 9.01
CA GLU A 92 6.32 3.89 10.41
C GLU A 92 4.95 3.24 10.57
N ARG A 93 4.84 2.26 11.46
CA ARG A 93 3.59 1.60 11.79
C ARG A 93 3.50 1.22 13.26
N TYR A 94 2.36 1.52 13.87
CA TYR A 94 1.96 1.08 15.19
C TYR A 94 0.78 0.14 15.07
N MET A 95 0.79 -0.96 15.81
CA MET A 95 -0.30 -1.93 15.86
C MET A 95 -0.56 -2.34 17.30
N ILE A 96 -1.84 -2.32 17.66
CA ILE A 96 -2.33 -2.82 18.96
C ILE A 96 -3.41 -3.84 18.66
N ARG A 97 -3.38 -4.98 19.35
CA ARG A 97 -4.43 -5.98 19.28
C ARG A 97 -4.69 -6.51 20.68
N VAL A 98 -5.96 -6.65 21.03
CA VAL A 98 -6.42 -7.26 22.27
C VAL A 98 -7.49 -8.27 21.90
N ASN A 99 -7.31 -9.51 22.36
CA ASN A 99 -8.24 -10.59 22.19
C ASN A 99 -8.66 -11.08 23.58
N ASN A 100 -9.95 -11.21 23.80
CA ASN A 100 -10.51 -11.71 25.05
C ASN A 100 -11.51 -12.82 24.77
N ASP A 101 -11.35 -13.93 25.50
CA ASP A 101 -12.31 -15.03 25.55
C ASP A 101 -12.91 -15.07 26.97
N PHE A 102 -14.22 -15.06 27.05
CA PHE A 102 -14.98 -15.08 28.29
C PHE A 102 -15.78 -16.38 28.36
N LYS A 103 -15.49 -17.21 29.35
CA LYS A 103 -16.31 -18.36 29.68
C LYS A 103 -17.28 -17.97 30.79
N ILE A 104 -18.50 -17.58 30.40
CA ILE A 104 -19.50 -17.05 31.32
C ILE A 104 -20.07 -18.21 32.18
N ASN A 105 -20.36 -19.34 31.52
CA ASN A 105 -20.77 -20.57 32.18
C ASN A 105 -20.51 -21.81 31.30
N LYS A 106 -21.13 -22.94 31.57
CA LYS A 106 -20.90 -24.21 30.84
C LYS A 106 -21.47 -24.18 29.40
N TRP A 107 -22.46 -23.35 29.14
CA TRP A 107 -23.17 -23.28 27.86
C TRP A 107 -23.03 -21.93 27.14
N LEU A 108 -22.34 -20.94 27.73
CA LEU A 108 -22.21 -19.59 27.18
C LEU A 108 -20.75 -19.14 27.24
N GLU A 109 -20.21 -18.83 26.04
CA GLU A 109 -18.91 -18.20 25.86
C GLU A 109 -19.09 -16.91 25.03
N ALA A 110 -18.26 -15.93 25.28
CA ALA A 110 -18.21 -14.68 24.52
C ALA A 110 -16.77 -14.36 24.11
N HIS A 111 -16.62 -13.70 22.98
CA HIS A 111 -15.33 -13.30 22.40
C HIS A 111 -15.35 -11.83 22.07
N LEU A 112 -14.28 -11.10 22.39
CA LEU A 112 -14.12 -9.71 22.06
C LEU A 112 -12.70 -9.45 21.58
N ASP A 113 -12.57 -9.15 20.30
CA ASP A 113 -11.32 -8.79 19.67
C ASP A 113 -11.36 -7.33 19.25
N VAL A 114 -10.31 -6.58 19.55
CA VAL A 114 -10.13 -5.20 19.11
C VAL A 114 -8.72 -5.07 18.52
N ASN A 115 -8.62 -4.46 17.36
CA ASN A 115 -7.32 -4.14 16.77
C ASN A 115 -7.32 -2.72 16.22
N TYR A 116 -6.20 -2.03 16.41
CA TYR A 116 -5.94 -0.73 15.83
C TYR A 116 -4.57 -0.74 15.18
N SER A 117 -4.48 -0.20 13.98
CA SER A 117 -3.21 0.05 13.32
C SER A 117 -3.18 1.46 12.75
N ARG A 118 -2.04 2.11 12.91
CA ARG A 118 -1.73 3.39 12.27
C ARG A 118 -0.39 3.26 11.56
N SER A 119 -0.35 3.62 10.28
CA SER A 119 0.90 3.77 9.55
C SER A 119 1.04 5.16 8.95
N ARG A 120 2.29 5.61 8.84
CA ARG A 120 2.70 6.80 8.09
C ARG A 120 3.72 6.37 7.07
N ASN A 121 3.42 6.60 5.80
CA ASN A 121 4.36 6.47 4.70
C ASN A 121 4.67 7.87 4.16
N GLU A 122 5.93 8.24 4.18
CA GLU A 122 6.41 9.48 3.56
C GLU A 122 7.32 9.13 2.41
N GLU A 123 7.12 9.77 1.29
CA GLU A 123 7.88 9.57 0.06
C GLU A 123 8.08 10.91 -0.64
N PRO A 124 9.15 11.07 -1.46
CA PRO A 124 9.28 12.23 -2.32
C PRO A 124 8.04 12.35 -3.23
N HIS A 125 7.70 13.55 -3.64
CA HIS A 125 6.59 13.75 -4.57
C HIS A 125 6.80 12.96 -5.88
N LYS A 126 8.02 12.94 -6.40
CA LYS A 126 8.43 12.13 -7.57
C LYS A 126 9.00 10.78 -7.12
N ASN A 127 8.54 9.71 -7.75
CA ASN A 127 9.09 8.37 -7.52
C ASN A 127 10.38 8.18 -8.32
N PRO A 128 11.54 7.90 -7.69
CA PRO A 128 12.80 7.70 -8.40
C PRO A 128 12.87 6.37 -9.16
N MET A 129 11.92 5.45 -8.92
CA MET A 129 11.84 4.19 -9.65
C MET A 129 11.24 4.32 -11.05
N ASP A 130 10.74 5.50 -11.41
CA ASP A 130 10.37 5.82 -12.78
C ASP A 130 11.61 5.69 -13.67
N LYS A 131 11.42 5.14 -14.86
CA LYS A 131 12.53 4.67 -15.74
C LYS A 131 13.47 5.77 -16.23
N GLU A 132 13.06 7.03 -16.16
CA GLU A 132 13.70 8.18 -16.79
C GLU A 132 15.16 8.40 -16.35
N TRP A 133 15.45 8.29 -15.03
CA TRP A 133 16.78 8.56 -14.52
C TRP A 133 17.86 7.56 -14.97
N ARG A 134 17.47 6.32 -15.31
CA ARG A 134 18.40 5.28 -15.77
C ARG A 134 18.98 5.56 -17.15
N SER A 135 18.37 6.48 -17.87
CA SER A 135 18.81 6.91 -19.20
C SER A 135 19.60 8.22 -19.19
N ILE A 136 19.86 8.80 -18.00
CA ILE A 136 20.65 10.02 -17.88
C ILE A 136 22.13 9.64 -17.85
N PRO A 137 22.93 10.12 -18.83
CA PRO A 137 24.37 9.88 -18.81
C PRO A 137 25.07 10.66 -17.71
N GLY A 138 26.18 10.14 -17.20
CA GLY A 138 26.98 10.80 -16.17
C GLY A 138 27.72 12.08 -16.62
N ILE A 139 27.49 12.54 -17.85
CA ILE A 139 28.03 13.79 -18.39
C ILE A 139 27.13 15.01 -18.18
N TYR A 140 26.06 14.88 -17.40
CA TYR A 140 25.19 15.99 -17.03
C TYR A 140 25.40 16.33 -15.55
N ALA A 141 25.69 17.60 -15.26
CA ALA A 141 25.90 18.07 -13.91
C ALA A 141 24.60 18.05 -13.09
N VAL A 142 24.58 17.34 -11.97
CA VAL A 142 23.50 17.41 -10.99
C VAL A 142 23.47 18.77 -10.32
N ARG A 143 24.65 19.26 -9.96
CA ARG A 143 24.90 20.60 -9.43
C ARG A 143 26.08 21.24 -10.14
N TRP A 144 26.00 22.53 -10.33
CA TRP A 144 27.13 23.32 -10.75
C TRP A 144 28.16 23.45 -9.62
N SER A 145 29.39 23.82 -9.94
CA SER A 145 30.49 24.01 -8.97
C SER A 145 30.16 25.06 -7.89
N ASN A 146 29.25 25.99 -8.17
CA ASN A 146 28.74 26.97 -7.22
C ASN A 146 27.63 26.40 -6.28
N GLY A 147 27.27 25.12 -6.40
CA GLY A 147 26.26 24.42 -5.60
C GLY A 147 24.81 24.56 -6.08
N ALA A 148 24.54 25.37 -7.08
CA ALA A 148 23.21 25.50 -7.65
C ALA A 148 22.82 24.27 -8.49
N TRP A 149 21.52 24.03 -8.66
CA TRP A 149 21.03 22.89 -9.44
C TRP A 149 21.29 23.06 -10.94
N GLY A 150 21.91 22.03 -11.51
CA GLY A 150 22.28 22.00 -12.92
C GLY A 150 21.12 21.59 -13.83
N ASP A 151 21.27 21.95 -15.11
CA ASP A 151 20.42 21.47 -16.19
C ASP A 151 20.83 20.05 -16.57
N VAL A 152 19.94 19.12 -16.36
CA VAL A 152 20.09 17.73 -16.76
C VAL A 152 19.26 17.51 -18.02
N LYS A 153 19.63 16.51 -18.81
CA LYS A 153 18.93 16.14 -20.05
C LYS A 153 17.41 16.26 -19.89
N ASP A 154 16.80 17.06 -20.73
CA ASP A 154 15.35 17.29 -20.85
C ASP A 154 14.69 17.78 -19.53
N GLY A 155 15.42 18.50 -18.67
CA GLY A 155 14.89 18.97 -17.38
C GLY A 155 14.62 17.86 -16.39
N GLY A 156 15.37 16.76 -16.44
CA GLY A 156 15.15 15.55 -15.67
C GLY A 156 16.06 15.40 -14.45
N ASN A 157 16.42 16.48 -13.73
CA ASN A 157 17.26 16.36 -12.52
C ASN A 157 16.52 15.65 -11.38
N ILE A 158 16.58 14.32 -11.40
CA ILE A 158 15.90 13.48 -10.43
C ILE A 158 16.42 13.69 -8.99
N VAL A 159 17.69 14.02 -8.81
CA VAL A 159 18.27 14.29 -7.49
C VAL A 159 17.62 15.54 -6.88
N GLN A 160 17.47 16.63 -7.66
CA GLN A 160 16.73 17.80 -7.22
C GLN A 160 15.27 17.44 -6.87
N MET A 161 14.61 16.65 -7.72
CA MET A 161 13.21 16.24 -7.48
C MET A 161 13.06 15.45 -6.17
N LEU A 162 14.02 14.60 -5.81
CA LEU A 162 14.02 13.82 -4.58
C LEU A 162 14.26 14.67 -3.33
N HIS A 163 15.19 15.63 -3.42
CA HIS A 163 15.57 16.48 -2.28
C HIS A 163 14.59 17.64 -2.07
N ASP A 164 14.26 18.35 -3.13
CA ASP A 164 13.56 19.64 -3.04
C ASP A 164 12.15 19.61 -3.64
N GLY A 165 11.76 18.54 -4.33
CA GLY A 165 10.51 18.42 -5.07
C GLY A 165 9.23 18.35 -4.23
N GLY A 166 9.38 18.35 -2.92
CA GLY A 166 8.27 18.18 -1.98
C GLY A 166 8.02 16.72 -1.63
N THR A 167 6.96 16.48 -0.86
CA THR A 167 6.68 15.17 -0.27
C THR A 167 5.22 14.76 -0.45
N LYS A 168 5.01 13.46 -0.47
CA LYS A 168 3.70 12.85 -0.35
C LYS A 168 3.68 12.01 0.93
N THR A 169 2.82 12.36 1.86
CA THR A 169 2.63 11.62 3.10
C THR A 169 1.26 10.96 3.11
N THR A 170 1.25 9.66 3.36
CA THR A 170 0.03 8.85 3.49
C THR A 170 -0.06 8.35 4.93
N TRP A 171 -1.15 8.70 5.61
CA TRP A 171 -1.52 8.12 6.90
C TRP A 171 -2.65 7.14 6.66
N LYS A 172 -2.47 5.89 7.11
CA LYS A 172 -3.52 4.88 7.11
C LYS A 172 -3.85 4.53 8.55
N ASN A 173 -5.13 4.57 8.88
CA ASN A 173 -5.64 4.21 10.19
C ASN A 173 -6.74 3.17 10.01
N ARG A 174 -6.65 2.08 10.76
CA ARG A 174 -7.65 1.02 10.75
C ARG A 174 -8.00 0.63 12.16
N LEU A 175 -9.28 0.72 12.49
CA LEU A 175 -9.88 0.20 13.71
C LEU A 175 -10.76 -0.99 13.34
N GLY A 176 -10.44 -2.16 13.85
CA GLY A 176 -11.23 -3.38 13.67
C GLY A 176 -11.73 -3.91 14.99
N GLY A 177 -12.92 -4.45 14.98
CA GLY A 177 -13.53 -5.13 16.11
C GLY A 177 -14.15 -6.45 15.69
N LYS A 178 -14.27 -7.38 16.63
CA LYS A 178 -15.09 -8.57 16.50
C LYS A 178 -15.69 -8.89 17.85
N ALA A 179 -16.99 -8.95 17.92
CA ALA A 179 -17.72 -9.47 19.08
C ALA A 179 -18.46 -10.74 18.68
N GLY A 180 -18.34 -11.78 19.48
CA GLY A 180 -18.96 -13.06 19.23
C GLY A 180 -19.55 -13.66 20.49
N VAL A 181 -20.61 -14.42 20.33
CA VAL A 181 -21.26 -15.21 21.40
C VAL A 181 -21.48 -16.63 20.89
N ASP A 182 -21.08 -17.60 21.69
CA ASP A 182 -21.28 -19.03 21.46
C ASP A 182 -22.20 -19.59 22.55
N ILE A 183 -23.27 -20.23 22.11
CA ILE A 183 -24.25 -20.88 22.99
C ILE A 183 -24.28 -22.40 22.70
N THR A 184 -24.07 -23.22 23.72
CA THR A 184 -24.12 -24.68 23.63
C THR A 184 -25.29 -25.16 24.47
N PRO A 185 -26.55 -25.13 23.96
CA PRO A 185 -27.76 -25.42 24.77
C PRO A 185 -27.91 -26.89 25.10
N ILE A 186 -27.42 -27.76 24.23
CA ILE A 186 -27.41 -29.22 24.40
C ILE A 186 -26.09 -29.78 23.83
N GLU A 187 -25.74 -30.97 24.25
CA GLU A 187 -24.56 -31.65 23.75
C GLU A 187 -24.60 -31.82 22.22
N GLY A 188 -23.51 -31.44 21.56
CA GLY A 188 -23.36 -31.51 20.12
C GLY A 188 -23.89 -30.27 19.36
N LEU A 189 -24.74 -29.41 19.93
CA LEU A 189 -25.28 -28.21 19.27
C LEU A 189 -24.57 -26.96 19.78
N LYS A 190 -23.93 -26.24 18.86
CA LYS A 190 -23.32 -24.91 19.09
C LYS A 190 -23.95 -23.88 18.18
N ILE A 191 -24.50 -22.84 18.75
CA ILE A 191 -25.08 -21.67 18.04
C ILE A 191 -24.15 -20.48 18.25
N SER A 192 -23.73 -19.84 17.18
CA SER A 192 -22.80 -18.71 17.22
C SER A 192 -23.39 -17.48 16.55
N GLY A 193 -23.20 -16.32 17.16
CA GLY A 193 -23.48 -15.02 16.58
C GLY A 193 -22.21 -14.17 16.61
N VAL A 194 -21.87 -13.52 15.50
CA VAL A 194 -20.65 -12.72 15.37
C VAL A 194 -20.98 -11.40 14.64
N ILE A 195 -20.44 -10.31 15.16
CA ILE A 195 -20.40 -9.02 14.48
C ILE A 195 -18.94 -8.54 14.40
N ALA A 196 -18.51 -8.13 13.20
CA ALA A 196 -17.14 -7.72 12.95
C ALA A 196 -17.08 -6.41 12.12
N PRO A 197 -17.14 -5.25 12.81
CA PRO A 197 -16.95 -3.96 12.16
C PRO A 197 -15.48 -3.65 11.90
N THR A 198 -15.21 -2.99 10.77
CA THR A 198 -13.92 -2.37 10.46
C THR A 198 -14.16 -0.93 10.01
N TYR A 199 -13.36 0.00 10.50
CA TYR A 199 -13.36 1.39 10.09
C TYR A 199 -11.94 1.81 9.65
N ASN A 200 -11.81 2.39 8.44
CA ASN A 200 -10.59 2.96 7.93
C ASN A 200 -10.80 4.46 7.71
N PHE A 201 -9.82 5.27 8.14
CA PHE A 201 -9.83 6.73 7.97
C PHE A 201 -8.44 7.18 7.55
N ASP A 202 -8.27 7.27 6.24
CA ASP A 202 -6.99 7.51 5.61
C ASP A 202 -6.84 8.97 5.18
N LYS A 203 -5.62 9.48 5.28
CA LYS A 203 -5.26 10.81 4.84
C LYS A 203 -4.07 10.73 3.90
N VAL A 204 -4.16 11.42 2.76
CA VAL A 204 -3.03 11.66 1.88
C VAL A 204 -2.82 13.16 1.77
N LYS A 205 -1.58 13.61 1.96
CA LYS A 205 -1.16 14.99 1.71
C LYS A 205 0.03 14.95 0.77
N SER A 206 -0.12 15.53 -0.40
CA SER A 206 0.90 15.60 -1.44
C SER A 206 1.18 17.04 -1.78
N PHE A 207 2.41 17.48 -1.55
CA PHE A 207 2.87 18.82 -1.87
C PHE A 207 4.03 18.75 -2.86
N ARG A 208 3.83 19.34 -4.04
CA ARG A 208 4.85 19.52 -5.07
C ARG A 208 5.39 20.94 -4.96
N LYS A 209 6.70 21.08 -4.93
CA LYS A 209 7.39 22.37 -5.03
C LYS A 209 7.76 22.66 -6.48
N GLN A 210 7.92 23.93 -6.82
CA GLN A 210 8.53 24.36 -8.08
C GLN A 210 10.03 24.12 -7.99
N LEU A 211 10.63 23.60 -9.07
CA LEU A 211 12.05 23.26 -9.12
C LEU A 211 12.75 23.93 -10.30
N PRO A 212 13.24 25.16 -10.12
CA PRO A 212 14.06 25.81 -11.11
C PRO A 212 15.46 25.19 -11.17
N TYR A 213 16.06 25.18 -12.36
CA TYR A 213 17.49 25.02 -12.57
C TYR A 213 18.05 26.28 -13.25
N VAL A 214 19.33 26.54 -13.05
CA VAL A 214 19.95 27.84 -13.40
C VAL A 214 21.16 27.62 -14.29
N TYR A 215 21.64 28.72 -14.89
CA TYR A 215 22.88 28.68 -15.65
C TYR A 215 24.10 28.53 -14.73
N ALA A 216 25.14 27.83 -15.21
CA ALA A 216 26.38 27.61 -14.42
C ALA A 216 27.09 28.96 -14.11
N ASP A 217 27.08 29.88 -15.04
CA ASP A 217 27.72 31.20 -14.96
C ASP A 217 26.86 32.26 -14.27
N ASP A 218 25.55 32.05 -14.12
CA ASP A 218 24.63 32.98 -13.44
C ASP A 218 23.58 32.23 -12.61
N PRO A 219 23.85 31.97 -11.34
CA PRO A 219 22.92 31.23 -10.46
C PRO A 219 21.65 32.01 -10.12
N ASN A 220 21.56 33.31 -10.48
CA ASN A 220 20.34 34.10 -10.30
C ASN A 220 19.41 34.05 -11.50
N LYS A 221 19.87 33.50 -12.61
CA LYS A 221 19.12 33.41 -13.84
C LYS A 221 18.54 32.02 -14.02
N VAL A 222 17.23 31.92 -13.89
CA VAL A 222 16.52 30.66 -14.13
C VAL A 222 16.60 30.33 -15.63
N GLN A 223 17.13 29.16 -15.94
CA GLN A 223 17.19 28.58 -17.27
C GLN A 223 15.89 27.85 -17.61
N GLY A 224 15.32 27.12 -16.65
CA GLY A 224 14.10 26.38 -16.82
C GLY A 224 13.63 25.72 -15.52
N TYR A 225 12.69 24.82 -15.66
CA TYR A 225 12.13 24.05 -14.54
C TYR A 225 12.16 22.57 -14.83
N ASN A 226 12.41 21.77 -13.81
CA ASN A 226 12.32 20.31 -13.91
C ASN A 226 10.94 19.85 -14.39
N ASN A 227 10.92 18.79 -15.19
CA ASN A 227 9.72 18.22 -15.77
C ASN A 227 8.66 17.86 -14.73
N GLY A 228 7.46 18.39 -14.89
CA GLY A 228 6.36 18.22 -13.95
C GLY A 228 6.44 19.07 -12.68
N PHE A 229 7.47 19.93 -12.52
CA PHE A 229 7.69 20.79 -11.35
C PHE A 229 7.68 22.29 -11.71
N PHE A 230 6.79 22.68 -12.60
CA PHE A 230 6.65 24.06 -13.09
C PHE A 230 5.98 25.00 -12.10
N THR A 231 5.12 24.44 -11.23
CA THR A 231 4.39 25.18 -10.21
C THR A 231 4.38 24.41 -8.90
N THR A 232 4.10 25.10 -7.81
CA THR A 232 3.78 24.47 -6.53
C THR A 232 2.36 23.94 -6.59
N TYR A 233 2.09 22.79 -5.97
CA TYR A 233 0.75 22.19 -5.95
C TYR A 233 0.52 21.39 -4.68
N LEU A 234 -0.55 21.70 -3.96
CA LEU A 234 -1.01 20.93 -2.82
C LEU A 234 -2.27 20.15 -3.17
N ASN A 235 -2.27 18.86 -2.88
CA ASN A 235 -3.46 18.02 -2.89
C ASN A 235 -3.60 17.31 -1.55
N GLU A 236 -4.78 17.39 -0.94
CA GLU A 236 -5.17 16.65 0.26
C GLU A 236 -6.37 15.77 -0.04
N ASN A 237 -6.28 14.48 0.34
CA ASN A 237 -7.37 13.53 0.23
C ASN A 237 -7.71 12.96 1.60
N ARG A 238 -9.01 12.72 1.82
CA ARG A 238 -9.57 11.94 2.92
C ARG A 238 -10.33 10.78 2.32
N ASN A 239 -10.03 9.57 2.79
CA ASN A 239 -10.72 8.36 2.37
C ASN A 239 -11.20 7.67 3.64
N ASP A 240 -12.50 7.67 3.81
CA ASP A 240 -13.15 7.01 4.93
C ASP A 240 -13.92 5.80 4.42
N SER A 241 -13.81 4.69 5.12
CA SER A 241 -14.59 3.51 4.81
C SER A 241 -14.93 2.73 6.06
N TYR A 242 -16.08 2.11 6.06
CA TYR A 242 -16.42 1.12 7.06
C TYR A 242 -17.09 -0.07 6.42
N ASP A 243 -16.83 -1.23 6.99
CA ASP A 243 -17.51 -2.46 6.67
C ASP A 243 -17.96 -3.16 7.94
N VAL A 244 -19.06 -3.86 7.85
CA VAL A 244 -19.60 -4.68 8.92
C VAL A 244 -19.98 -6.04 8.37
N THR A 245 -19.43 -7.09 8.97
CA THR A 245 -19.84 -8.47 8.75
C THR A 245 -20.66 -8.94 9.94
N THR A 246 -21.87 -9.45 9.72
CA THR A 246 -22.70 -10.09 10.72
C THR A 246 -22.93 -11.55 10.32
N GLN A 247 -22.67 -12.48 11.24
CA GLN A 247 -22.83 -13.91 10.98
C GLN A 247 -23.62 -14.57 12.11
N PHE A 248 -24.52 -15.48 11.71
CA PHE A 248 -25.19 -16.41 12.60
C PHE A 248 -25.03 -17.80 12.04
N PHE A 249 -24.62 -18.77 12.85
CA PHE A 249 -24.54 -20.14 12.39
C PHE A 249 -24.77 -21.14 13.55
N ALA A 250 -25.33 -22.27 13.20
CA ALA A 250 -25.52 -23.38 14.11
C ALA A 250 -24.77 -24.59 13.58
N ASN A 251 -24.01 -25.24 14.46
CA ASN A 251 -23.29 -26.47 14.19
C ASN A 251 -23.85 -27.56 15.09
N TYR A 252 -24.14 -28.71 14.51
CA TYR A 252 -24.55 -29.90 15.26
C TYR A 252 -23.64 -31.08 14.89
N ASN A 253 -23.03 -31.68 15.90
CA ASN A 253 -22.17 -32.83 15.76
C ASN A 253 -22.69 -33.97 16.62
N LYS A 254 -22.81 -35.17 16.05
CA LYS A 254 -23.26 -36.36 16.78
C LYS A 254 -22.58 -37.61 16.24
N SER A 255 -22.04 -38.41 17.15
CA SER A 255 -21.53 -39.76 16.84
C SER A 255 -22.45 -40.80 17.50
N PHE A 256 -22.79 -41.83 16.74
CA PHE A 256 -23.59 -42.94 17.21
C PHE A 256 -23.17 -44.26 16.53
N GLY A 257 -22.65 -45.18 17.30
CA GLY A 257 -22.05 -46.44 16.79
C GLY A 257 -20.89 -46.14 15.82
N GLN A 258 -21.02 -46.51 14.53
CA GLN A 258 -20.01 -46.24 13.49
C GLN A 258 -20.32 -45.02 12.64
N HIS A 259 -21.28 -44.20 13.03
CA HIS A 259 -21.76 -43.06 12.29
C HIS A 259 -21.33 -41.75 12.94
N ASP A 260 -20.67 -40.86 12.19
CA ASP A 260 -20.38 -39.51 12.62
C ASP A 260 -21.09 -38.53 11.66
N LEU A 261 -21.95 -37.71 12.23
CA LEU A 261 -22.72 -36.70 11.52
C LEU A 261 -22.30 -35.30 12.00
N SER A 262 -21.96 -34.41 11.09
CA SER A 262 -21.82 -32.97 11.33
C SER A 262 -22.68 -32.19 10.39
N ALA A 263 -23.52 -31.30 10.91
CA ALA A 263 -24.36 -30.42 10.13
C ALA A 263 -24.13 -28.97 10.54
N MET A 264 -24.10 -28.05 9.57
CA MET A 264 -24.00 -26.62 9.79
C MET A 264 -25.00 -25.90 8.92
N ILE A 265 -25.68 -24.89 9.48
CA ILE A 265 -26.45 -23.90 8.74
C ILE A 265 -25.94 -22.51 9.16
N GLY A 266 -25.92 -21.56 8.23
CA GLY A 266 -25.44 -20.23 8.52
C GLY A 266 -26.09 -19.15 7.66
N TYR A 267 -26.00 -17.96 8.21
CA TYR A 267 -26.41 -16.71 7.59
C TYR A 267 -25.27 -15.70 7.72
N GLU A 268 -25.00 -14.95 6.68
CA GLU A 268 -24.02 -13.86 6.66
C GLU A 268 -24.62 -12.66 5.97
N ASP A 269 -24.43 -11.49 6.57
CA ASP A 269 -24.73 -10.18 6.01
C ASP A 269 -23.48 -9.33 6.07
N TYR A 270 -23.14 -8.73 4.94
CA TYR A 270 -22.00 -7.83 4.79
C TYR A 270 -22.47 -6.51 4.19
N TYR A 271 -22.06 -5.42 4.81
CA TYR A 271 -22.28 -4.09 4.30
C TYR A 271 -20.96 -3.33 4.30
N ALA A 272 -20.68 -2.60 3.23
CA ALA A 272 -19.53 -1.72 3.11
C ALA A 272 -19.95 -0.37 2.53
N PHE A 273 -19.37 0.69 3.08
CA PHE A 273 -19.49 2.06 2.62
C PHE A 273 -18.09 2.66 2.49
N TRP A 274 -17.87 3.40 1.44
CA TRP A 274 -16.64 4.14 1.19
C TRP A 274 -16.98 5.52 0.66
N GLU A 275 -16.26 6.52 1.13
CA GLU A 275 -16.32 7.88 0.62
C GLU A 275 -14.94 8.52 0.56
N ASN A 276 -14.77 9.46 -0.37
CA ASN A 276 -13.59 10.28 -0.43
C ASN A 276 -13.93 11.76 -0.55
N LEU A 277 -13.02 12.59 -0.05
CA LEU A 277 -13.00 14.03 -0.24
C LEU A 277 -11.59 14.42 -0.67
N SER A 278 -11.46 15.17 -1.75
CA SER A 278 -10.21 15.76 -2.20
C SER A 278 -10.32 17.27 -2.28
N ALA A 279 -9.24 17.96 -1.95
CA ALA A 279 -9.12 19.40 -2.14
C ALA A 279 -7.69 19.74 -2.57
N SER A 280 -7.56 20.69 -3.49
CA SER A 280 -6.25 21.12 -3.97
C SER A 280 -6.21 22.61 -4.25
N ARG A 281 -5.00 23.16 -4.23
CA ARG A 281 -4.68 24.51 -4.72
C ARG A 281 -3.30 24.49 -5.38
N ASP A 282 -3.09 25.36 -6.34
CA ASP A 282 -1.83 25.53 -7.07
C ASP A 282 -1.19 26.91 -6.77
N GLN A 283 0.07 27.11 -7.17
CA GLN A 283 0.81 28.37 -7.12
C GLN A 283 0.95 28.98 -5.71
N TYR A 284 1.41 28.15 -4.75
CA TYR A 284 1.76 28.63 -3.41
C TYR A 284 3.01 29.51 -3.45
N GLU A 285 2.95 30.67 -2.81
CA GLU A 285 4.11 31.52 -2.54
C GLU A 285 4.94 30.98 -1.37
N LEU A 286 4.26 30.51 -0.30
CA LEU A 286 4.90 29.95 0.88
C LEU A 286 5.06 28.43 0.76
N THR A 287 6.26 27.97 0.40
CA THR A 287 6.53 26.55 0.15
C THR A 287 6.82 25.71 1.41
N ASN A 288 7.01 26.35 2.57
CA ASN A 288 7.28 25.68 3.84
C ASN A 288 6.02 25.35 4.65
N PHE A 289 4.87 25.95 4.27
CA PHE A 289 3.59 25.81 4.96
C PHE A 289 2.50 25.34 3.99
N PRO A 290 2.50 24.04 3.61
CA PRO A 290 1.55 23.53 2.64
C PRO A 290 0.18 23.28 3.28
N TYR A 291 -0.58 24.33 3.49
CA TYR A 291 -1.98 24.30 3.93
C TYR A 291 -2.88 24.92 2.87
N LEU A 292 -4.06 24.33 2.66
CA LEU A 292 -4.97 24.77 1.60
C LEU A 292 -5.26 26.26 1.65
N ASP A 293 -5.45 26.81 2.84
CA ASP A 293 -5.83 28.20 3.03
C ASP A 293 -4.74 29.22 2.62
N LEU A 294 -3.50 28.78 2.54
CA LEU A 294 -2.36 29.60 2.14
C LEU A 294 -2.12 29.65 0.61
N GLY A 295 -2.85 28.86 -0.16
CA GLY A 295 -2.81 28.94 -1.62
C GLY A 295 -3.88 29.91 -2.16
N PRO A 296 -3.72 30.40 -3.42
CA PRO A 296 -4.69 31.29 -4.05
C PRO A 296 -6.08 30.69 -4.15
N GLU A 297 -7.11 31.45 -3.81
CA GLU A 297 -8.51 31.00 -3.92
C GLU A 297 -8.93 30.72 -5.37
N THR A 298 -8.38 31.47 -6.31
CA THR A 298 -8.68 31.34 -7.73
C THR A 298 -8.21 30.03 -8.37
N LEU A 299 -7.27 29.34 -7.71
CA LEU A 299 -6.66 28.10 -8.19
C LEU A 299 -7.03 26.92 -7.26
N ARG A 300 -8.24 26.90 -6.76
CA ARG A 300 -8.80 25.84 -5.94
C ARG A 300 -9.54 24.81 -6.79
N ASP A 301 -9.42 23.55 -6.40
CA ASP A 301 -10.23 22.47 -6.92
C ASP A 301 -10.63 21.52 -5.79
N ASN A 302 -11.77 20.85 -5.96
CA ASN A 302 -12.25 19.87 -4.98
C ASN A 302 -13.06 18.79 -5.69
N GLY A 303 -13.15 17.64 -5.06
CA GLY A 303 -13.95 16.54 -5.54
C GLY A 303 -14.31 15.60 -4.41
N GLY A 304 -15.34 14.82 -4.60
CA GLY A 304 -15.75 13.80 -3.63
C GLY A 304 -16.67 12.80 -4.29
N ASN A 305 -16.67 11.58 -3.76
CA ASN A 305 -17.45 10.47 -4.26
C ASN A 305 -17.73 9.52 -3.10
N ALA A 306 -18.84 8.79 -3.18
CA ALA A 306 -19.19 7.73 -2.24
C ALA A 306 -19.75 6.51 -2.97
N GLU A 307 -19.48 5.34 -2.42
CA GLU A 307 -19.93 4.06 -2.94
C GLU A 307 -20.34 3.15 -1.78
N GLU A 308 -21.40 2.39 -1.96
CA GLU A 308 -21.81 1.36 -1.02
C GLU A 308 -22.14 0.05 -1.73
N TYR A 309 -21.94 -1.04 -1.03
CA TYR A 309 -22.44 -2.33 -1.49
C TYR A 309 -22.71 -3.26 -0.30
N ALA A 310 -23.60 -4.23 -0.55
CA ALA A 310 -23.93 -5.23 0.43
C ALA A 310 -24.06 -6.61 -0.25
N TYR A 311 -23.78 -7.64 0.50
CA TYR A 311 -24.15 -9.00 0.12
C TYR A 311 -24.75 -9.75 1.30
N ARG A 312 -25.59 -10.73 0.98
CA ARG A 312 -26.26 -11.59 1.94
C ARG A 312 -26.17 -13.02 1.49
N SER A 313 -25.87 -13.91 2.42
CA SER A 313 -25.63 -15.31 2.13
C SER A 313 -26.33 -16.23 3.11
N PHE A 314 -26.90 -17.30 2.59
CA PHE A 314 -27.38 -18.44 3.34
C PHE A 314 -26.56 -19.65 2.95
N PHE A 315 -26.06 -20.39 3.91
CA PHE A 315 -25.20 -21.54 3.62
C PHE A 315 -25.46 -22.71 4.58
N GLY A 316 -25.16 -23.90 4.09
CA GLY A 316 -25.26 -25.11 4.88
C GLY A 316 -24.26 -26.17 4.42
N ARG A 317 -23.87 -27.00 5.33
CA ARG A 317 -23.00 -28.16 5.09
C ARG A 317 -23.44 -29.32 5.92
N VAL A 318 -23.42 -30.50 5.31
CA VAL A 318 -23.56 -31.78 6.02
C VAL A 318 -22.36 -32.64 5.67
N THR A 319 -21.68 -33.16 6.68
CA THR A 319 -20.64 -34.17 6.53
C THR A 319 -21.09 -35.43 7.24
N TYR A 320 -20.87 -36.56 6.60
CA TYR A 320 -21.20 -37.88 7.15
C TYR A 320 -20.01 -38.80 6.95
N ASN A 321 -19.64 -39.48 8.01
CA ASN A 321 -18.60 -40.49 8.05
C ASN A 321 -19.20 -41.80 8.61
N TYR A 322 -19.01 -42.88 7.88
CA TYR A 322 -19.39 -44.20 8.29
C TYR A 322 -18.16 -45.07 8.50
N ALA A 323 -17.97 -45.54 9.71
CA ALA A 323 -16.94 -46.48 10.15
C ALA A 323 -15.48 -45.96 9.81
N ASN A 324 -15.26 -44.64 9.71
CA ASN A 324 -14.05 -44.03 9.21
C ASN A 324 -13.62 -44.46 7.78
N ARG A 325 -14.57 -45.01 7.02
CA ARG A 325 -14.35 -45.64 5.76
C ARG A 325 -15.05 -44.93 4.60
N TYR A 326 -16.32 -44.59 4.76
CA TYR A 326 -17.10 -43.90 3.75
C TYR A 326 -17.40 -42.49 4.18
N LEU A 327 -16.96 -41.53 3.40
CA LEU A 327 -17.06 -40.10 3.68
C LEU A 327 -17.96 -39.44 2.65
N LEU A 328 -18.90 -38.62 3.10
CA LEU A 328 -19.77 -37.83 2.26
C LEU A 328 -19.82 -36.39 2.78
N GLN A 329 -19.72 -35.41 1.88
CA GLN A 329 -19.96 -34.02 2.21
C GLN A 329 -20.85 -33.38 1.15
N VAL A 330 -21.84 -32.62 1.62
CA VAL A 330 -22.72 -31.81 0.79
C VAL A 330 -22.66 -30.38 1.32
N ASN A 331 -22.46 -29.41 0.42
CA ASN A 331 -22.52 -27.99 0.73
C ASN A 331 -23.55 -27.32 -0.17
N PHE A 332 -24.22 -26.34 0.37
CA PHE A 332 -25.10 -25.46 -0.37
C PHE A 332 -24.86 -24.02 0.11
N ARG A 333 -24.74 -23.08 -0.86
CA ARG A 333 -24.68 -21.65 -0.58
C ARG A 333 -25.58 -20.90 -1.56
N ARG A 334 -26.30 -19.93 -1.04
CA ARG A 334 -27.08 -18.99 -1.81
C ARG A 334 -26.65 -17.58 -1.46
N ASP A 335 -26.14 -16.86 -2.46
CA ASP A 335 -25.58 -15.51 -2.28
C ASP A 335 -26.40 -14.49 -3.08
N GLY A 336 -26.67 -13.35 -2.44
CA GLY A 336 -27.28 -12.18 -3.06
C GLY A 336 -26.36 -10.97 -2.93
N SER A 337 -26.17 -10.21 -4.02
CA SER A 337 -25.33 -9.03 -4.04
C SER A 337 -26.08 -7.81 -4.57
N SER A 338 -25.89 -6.66 -3.91
CA SER A 338 -26.45 -5.36 -4.32
C SER A 338 -25.90 -4.86 -5.66
N ARG A 339 -24.78 -5.43 -6.15
CA ARG A 339 -24.18 -5.04 -7.44
C ARG A 339 -24.96 -5.53 -8.66
N PHE A 340 -25.88 -6.46 -8.46
CA PHE A 340 -26.74 -6.99 -9.53
C PHE A 340 -28.15 -6.42 -9.45
N ALA A 341 -28.83 -6.35 -10.59
CA ALA A 341 -30.21 -5.95 -10.66
C ALA A 341 -31.09 -6.85 -9.77
N PRO A 342 -32.23 -6.36 -9.23
CA PRO A 342 -33.07 -7.11 -8.29
C PRO A 342 -33.41 -8.53 -8.73
N ASP A 343 -33.74 -8.73 -10.02
CA ASP A 343 -34.15 -10.01 -10.60
C ASP A 343 -33.01 -11.00 -10.81
N SER A 344 -31.74 -10.53 -10.79
CA SER A 344 -30.53 -11.34 -11.01
C SER A 344 -29.58 -11.35 -9.81
N ARG A 345 -30.08 -10.90 -8.67
CA ARG A 345 -29.26 -10.62 -7.47
C ARG A 345 -28.81 -11.87 -6.73
N TRP A 346 -29.54 -13.00 -6.90
CA TRP A 346 -29.33 -14.22 -6.15
C TRP A 346 -28.82 -15.36 -7.02
N ALA A 347 -27.78 -16.07 -6.55
CA ALA A 347 -27.24 -17.26 -7.17
C ALA A 347 -27.10 -18.41 -6.16
N ASN A 348 -27.19 -19.66 -6.64
CA ASN A 348 -27.08 -20.87 -5.84
C ASN A 348 -25.80 -21.63 -6.21
N PHE A 349 -25.11 -22.15 -5.20
CA PHE A 349 -23.82 -22.82 -5.34
C PHE A 349 -23.84 -24.16 -4.59
N PRO A 350 -24.41 -25.24 -5.15
CA PRO A 350 -24.32 -26.57 -4.56
C PRO A 350 -22.95 -27.20 -4.86
N SER A 351 -22.43 -27.97 -3.91
CA SER A 351 -21.27 -28.85 -4.12
C SER A 351 -21.38 -30.11 -3.25
N PHE A 352 -20.82 -31.21 -3.74
CA PHE A 352 -20.73 -32.46 -3.00
C PHE A 352 -19.38 -33.14 -3.23
N SER A 353 -18.97 -33.94 -2.28
CA SER A 353 -17.82 -34.83 -2.38
C SER A 353 -18.08 -36.13 -1.66
N ALA A 354 -17.50 -37.20 -2.14
CA ALA A 354 -17.51 -38.51 -1.54
C ALA A 354 -16.08 -39.08 -1.49
N GLY A 355 -15.78 -39.83 -0.46
CA GLY A 355 -14.48 -40.46 -0.23
C GLY A 355 -14.62 -41.88 0.26
N TRP A 356 -13.68 -42.74 -0.09
CA TRP A 356 -13.58 -44.10 0.39
C TRP A 356 -12.14 -44.36 0.86
N VAL A 357 -11.99 -44.78 2.10
CA VAL A 357 -10.71 -45.17 2.70
C VAL A 357 -10.54 -46.68 2.53
N MET A 358 -9.93 -47.09 1.42
CA MET A 358 -9.77 -48.49 1.04
C MET A 358 -8.94 -49.29 2.05
N SER A 359 -7.98 -48.67 2.74
CA SER A 359 -7.17 -49.30 3.79
C SER A 359 -7.94 -49.74 4.99
N GLU A 360 -9.14 -49.21 5.19
CA GLU A 360 -10.03 -49.57 6.31
C GLU A 360 -11.04 -50.67 5.92
N GLU A 361 -11.02 -51.15 4.65
CA GLU A 361 -11.78 -52.36 4.28
C GLU A 361 -11.11 -53.60 4.84
N LYS A 362 -11.93 -54.46 5.44
CA LYS A 362 -11.47 -55.75 5.98
C LYS A 362 -11.63 -56.86 4.95
#